data_15b755648160137e49c880a7b5936d1d
#
_entry.id   15b755648160137e49c880a7b5936d1d
#
_cell.length_a   1.000
_cell.length_b   1.000
_cell.length_c   1.000
_cell.angle_alpha   90.00
_cell.angle_beta   90.00
_cell.angle_gamma   90.00
#
_symmetry.space_group_name_H-M   'P 1'
#
loop_
_entity.id
_entity.type
_entity.pdbx_description
1 polymer ?
#
loop_
_entity_poly.entity_id
_entity_poly.type
_entity_poly.pdbx_seq_one_letter_code
_entity_poly.pdbx_strand_id
1 'polypeptide(L)'
;MKKGLITSILALTFGSLQAQPLPPSPKLVVTLTIDQLRTDYMEAFSSLYGEKGVKRLLREGKVFRQADYSFNVADRASAIAALYTGTTPSMNGIIAERWFDP
;
A
#
# COMPACT_ATOMS: atom_id res chain seq x y z
N MET A 1 10.80 -48.10 -26.16
CA MET A 1 11.88 -47.25 -25.64
C MET A 1 11.57 -45.72 -25.69
N LYS A 2 10.68 -45.22 -26.58
CA LYS A 2 10.39 -43.77 -26.62
C LYS A 2 9.45 -43.26 -25.53
N LYS A 3 8.60 -44.11 -24.94
CA LYS A 3 7.64 -43.72 -23.88
C LYS A 3 8.30 -43.46 -22.52
N GLY A 4 9.37 -44.15 -22.16
CA GLY A 4 10.08 -43.95 -20.89
C GLY A 4 10.90 -42.68 -20.83
N LEU A 5 11.40 -42.20 -21.99
CA LEU A 5 12.17 -40.96 -22.07
C LEU A 5 11.32 -39.69 -21.83
N ILE A 6 10.08 -39.68 -22.32
CA ILE A 6 9.15 -38.58 -22.15
C ILE A 6 8.68 -38.46 -20.68
N THR A 7 8.45 -39.60 -20.02
CA THR A 7 8.07 -39.62 -18.61
C THR A 7 9.21 -39.13 -17.69
N SER A 8 10.47 -39.47 -18.02
CA SER A 8 11.63 -38.99 -17.26
C SER A 8 11.88 -37.48 -17.41
N ILE A 9 11.64 -36.93 -18.59
CA ILE A 9 11.77 -35.49 -18.84
C ILE A 9 10.67 -34.69 -18.11
N LEU A 10 9.45 -35.22 -18.07
CA LEU A 10 8.34 -34.58 -17.36
C LEU A 10 8.55 -34.57 -15.82
N ALA A 11 9.15 -35.60 -15.27
CA ALA A 11 9.48 -35.67 -13.83
C ALA A 11 10.59 -34.68 -13.41
N LEU A 12 11.52 -34.37 -14.30
CA LEU A 12 12.62 -33.42 -14.04
C LEU A 12 12.16 -31.95 -14.01
N THR A 13 11.05 -31.61 -14.66
CA THR A 13 10.52 -30.23 -14.68
C THR A 13 9.71 -29.86 -13.45
N PHE A 14 9.21 -30.82 -12.68
CA PHE A 14 8.49 -30.57 -11.44
C PHE A 14 9.38 -30.33 -10.21
N GLY A 15 10.68 -30.59 -10.30
CA GLY A 15 11.62 -30.53 -9.17
C GLY A 15 12.08 -29.13 -8.76
N SER A 16 11.75 -28.07 -9.47
CA SER A 16 12.34 -26.73 -9.26
C SER A 16 11.38 -25.65 -8.77
N LEU A 17 10.14 -26.00 -8.36
CA LEU A 17 9.30 -25.04 -7.63
C LEU A 17 9.75 -24.98 -6.16
N GLN A 18 10.89 -24.34 -5.92
CA GLN A 18 11.24 -23.95 -4.56
C GLN A 18 10.39 -22.73 -4.19
N ALA A 19 9.49 -22.90 -3.25
CA ALA A 19 8.78 -21.77 -2.65
C ALA A 19 9.84 -20.86 -1.99
N GLN A 20 9.94 -19.63 -2.46
CA GLN A 20 10.80 -18.63 -1.82
C GLN A 20 10.32 -18.44 -0.37
N PRO A 21 11.23 -18.49 0.61
CA PRO A 21 10.85 -18.24 1.99
C PRO A 21 10.24 -16.83 2.08
N LEU A 22 9.03 -16.75 2.60
CA LEU A 22 8.39 -15.46 2.86
C LEU A 22 9.27 -14.66 3.82
N PRO A 23 9.47 -13.36 3.58
CA PRO A 23 10.18 -12.50 4.52
C PRO A 23 9.50 -12.58 5.90
N PRO A 24 10.27 -12.52 6.98
CA PRO A 24 9.70 -12.59 8.32
C PRO A 24 8.66 -11.48 8.51
N SER A 25 7.52 -11.82 9.11
CA SER A 25 6.47 -10.85 9.39
C SER A 25 6.99 -9.72 10.28
N PRO A 26 6.63 -8.46 10.03
CA PRO A 26 7.06 -7.35 10.87
C PRO A 26 6.50 -7.51 12.28
N LYS A 27 7.32 -7.24 13.28
CA LYS A 27 6.91 -7.29 14.70
C LYS A 27 6.07 -6.10 15.13
N LEU A 28 6.19 -5.00 14.41
CA LEU A 28 5.47 -3.75 14.65
C LEU A 28 5.19 -3.06 13.32
N VAL A 29 3.97 -2.59 13.15
CA VAL A 29 3.57 -1.72 12.04
C VAL A 29 3.09 -0.40 12.64
N VAL A 30 3.67 0.70 12.19
CA VAL A 30 3.28 2.06 12.61
C VAL A 30 2.72 2.79 11.39
N THR A 31 1.50 3.26 11.51
CA THR A 31 0.85 4.09 10.49
C THR A 31 0.83 5.54 10.96
N LEU A 32 1.37 6.44 10.14
CA LEU A 32 1.32 7.88 10.36
C LEU A 32 0.49 8.52 9.25
N THR A 33 -0.66 9.05 9.61
CA THR A 33 -1.54 9.79 8.70
C THR A 33 -1.43 11.28 9.00
N ILE A 34 -1.11 12.07 8.00
CA ILE A 34 -1.01 13.55 8.11
C ILE A 34 -2.09 14.14 7.23
N ASP A 35 -3.10 14.73 7.89
CA ASP A 35 -4.21 15.39 7.23
C ASP A 35 -3.73 16.68 6.53
N GLN A 36 -4.35 16.99 5.39
CA GLN A 36 -4.10 18.20 4.57
C GLN A 36 -2.63 18.37 4.09
N LEU A 37 -1.82 17.33 4.17
CA LEU A 37 -0.48 17.36 3.64
C LEU A 37 -0.51 17.23 2.10
N ARG A 38 -0.30 18.33 1.41
CA ARG A 38 -0.24 18.36 -0.05
C ARG A 38 1.07 17.73 -0.54
N THR A 39 0.99 17.01 -1.65
CA THR A 39 2.15 16.32 -2.24
C THR A 39 3.27 17.30 -2.63
N ASP A 40 2.90 18.47 -3.16
CA ASP A 40 3.84 19.52 -3.56
C ASP A 40 4.61 20.13 -2.38
N TYR A 41 4.10 20.03 -1.15
CA TYR A 41 4.82 20.50 0.04
C TYR A 41 6.09 19.70 0.32
N MET A 42 6.12 18.43 -0.09
CA MET A 42 7.32 17.59 0.04
C MET A 42 8.50 18.16 -0.74
N GLU A 43 8.25 18.75 -1.90
CA GLU A 43 9.27 19.39 -2.72
C GLU A 43 9.50 20.84 -2.32
N ALA A 44 8.43 21.62 -2.17
CA ALA A 44 8.51 23.05 -1.86
C ALA A 44 9.27 23.35 -0.56
N PHE A 45 9.12 22.50 0.45
CA PHE A 45 9.77 22.67 1.75
C PHE A 45 10.98 21.74 1.96
N SER A 46 11.48 21.12 0.89
CA SER A 46 12.57 20.14 0.98
C SER A 46 13.84 20.67 1.64
N SER A 47 14.14 21.97 1.47
CA SER A 47 15.29 22.63 2.10
C SER A 47 15.16 22.74 3.62
N LEU A 48 13.94 22.71 4.15
CA LEU A 48 13.66 22.83 5.59
C LEU A 48 13.67 21.49 6.31
N TYR A 49 13.63 20.38 5.56
CA TYR A 49 13.59 19.05 6.17
C TYR A 49 14.99 18.61 6.63
N GLY A 50 15.05 18.11 7.85
CA GLY A 50 16.24 17.46 8.37
C GLY A 50 16.49 16.08 7.72
N GLU A 51 17.73 15.62 7.74
CA GLU A 51 18.16 14.37 7.11
C GLU A 51 17.51 13.11 7.72
N LYS A 52 17.13 13.15 8.98
CA LYS A 52 16.58 11.99 9.73
C LYS A 52 15.06 11.83 9.63
N GLY A 53 14.34 12.81 9.08
CA GLY A 53 12.88 12.80 8.97
C GLY A 53 12.40 12.38 7.58
N VAL A 54 11.64 13.27 6.95
CA VAL A 54 11.03 13.07 5.62
C VAL A 54 12.07 12.65 4.57
N LYS A 55 13.25 13.29 4.54
CA LYS A 55 14.30 12.92 3.57
C LYS A 55 14.76 11.48 3.72
N ARG A 56 14.86 10.97 4.95
CA ARG A 56 15.19 9.56 5.19
C ARG A 56 14.10 8.63 4.66
N LEU A 57 12.82 8.94 4.94
CA LEU A 57 11.70 8.15 4.46
C LEU A 57 11.64 8.13 2.92
N LEU A 58 11.89 9.26 2.26
CA LEU A 58 11.93 9.35 0.80
C LEU A 58 13.10 8.57 0.18
N ARG A 59 14.24 8.51 0.87
CA ARG A 59 15.45 7.83 0.38
C ARG A 59 15.43 6.32 0.62
N GLU A 60 14.96 5.89 1.78
CA GLU A 60 15.04 4.49 2.24
C GLU A 60 13.72 3.73 2.06
N GLY A 61 12.60 4.46 1.94
CA GLY A 61 11.27 3.90 1.81
C GLY A 61 10.81 3.73 0.37
N LYS A 62 9.65 3.08 0.21
CA LYS A 62 8.96 3.00 -1.07
C LYS A 62 7.97 4.16 -1.19
N VAL A 63 8.15 5.01 -2.18
CA VAL A 63 7.31 6.19 -2.42
C VAL A 63 6.33 5.90 -3.55
N PHE A 64 5.05 6.07 -3.29
CA PHE A 64 4.00 6.04 -4.29
C PHE A 64 3.64 7.48 -4.66
N ARG A 65 3.97 7.89 -5.88
CA ARG A 65 3.77 9.28 -6.33
C ARG A 65 2.34 9.57 -6.82
N GLN A 66 1.63 8.51 -7.16
CA GLN A 66 0.24 8.55 -7.63
C GLN A 66 -0.56 7.58 -6.76
N ALA A 67 -1.20 8.12 -5.74
CA ALA A 67 -2.08 7.38 -4.86
C ALA A 67 -3.34 8.22 -4.66
N ASP A 68 -4.37 7.88 -5.42
CA ASP A 68 -5.63 8.60 -5.43
C ASP A 68 -6.74 7.72 -4.86
N TYR A 69 -7.72 8.36 -4.26
CA TYR A 69 -8.95 7.65 -3.88
C TYR A 69 -9.76 7.31 -5.13
N SER A 70 -10.35 6.12 -5.16
CA SER A 70 -11.25 5.67 -6.24
C SER A 70 -12.65 6.31 -6.21
N PHE A 71 -12.87 7.26 -5.31
CA PHE A 71 -14.14 7.94 -5.09
C PHE A 71 -13.89 9.41 -4.74
N ASN A 72 -14.93 10.23 -4.85
CA ASN A 72 -14.85 11.63 -4.42
C ASN A 72 -14.85 11.71 -2.89
N VAL A 73 -13.76 12.23 -2.35
CA VAL A 73 -13.61 12.45 -0.91
C VAL A 73 -14.47 13.65 -0.51
N ALA A 74 -15.45 13.44 0.35
CA ALA A 74 -16.32 14.49 0.83
C ALA A 74 -15.65 15.36 1.91
N ASP A 75 -14.96 14.67 2.85
CA ASP A 75 -14.27 15.31 3.96
C ASP A 75 -13.21 14.37 4.57
N ARG A 76 -12.60 14.82 5.66
CA ARG A 76 -11.59 14.05 6.39
C ARG A 76 -12.10 12.73 6.94
N ALA A 77 -13.34 12.67 7.43
CA ALA A 77 -13.88 11.45 8.02
C ALA A 77 -14.01 10.33 6.99
N SER A 78 -14.58 10.64 5.81
CA SER A 78 -14.71 9.69 4.71
C SER A 78 -13.34 9.21 4.19
N ALA A 79 -12.36 10.13 4.09
CA ALA A 79 -10.99 9.81 3.66
C ALA A 79 -10.29 8.86 4.65
N ILE A 80 -10.32 9.20 5.94
CA ILE A 80 -9.66 8.38 6.98
C ILE A 80 -10.35 7.02 7.11
N ALA A 81 -11.69 6.97 7.10
CA ALA A 81 -12.42 5.72 7.16
C ALA A 81 -12.06 4.80 6.00
N ALA A 82 -11.98 5.32 4.77
CA ALA A 82 -11.58 4.54 3.61
C ALA A 82 -10.13 4.04 3.71
N LEU A 83 -9.22 4.87 4.20
CA LEU A 83 -7.82 4.51 4.38
C LEU A 83 -7.64 3.35 5.38
N TYR A 84 -8.34 3.39 6.51
CA TYR A 84 -8.21 2.39 7.57
C TYR A 84 -9.02 1.12 7.32
N THR A 85 -10.12 1.20 6.59
CA THR A 85 -10.96 0.03 6.26
C THR A 85 -10.60 -0.62 4.93
N GLY A 86 -9.87 0.10 4.05
CA GLY A 86 -9.60 -0.34 2.69
C GLY A 86 -10.85 -0.38 1.79
N THR A 87 -11.94 0.27 2.19
CA THR A 87 -13.23 0.25 1.49
C THR A 87 -13.75 1.65 1.21
N THR A 88 -14.65 1.78 0.24
CA THR A 88 -15.27 3.06 -0.09
C THR A 88 -16.34 3.46 0.93
N PRO A 89 -16.73 4.75 1.02
CA PRO A 89 -17.79 5.22 1.91
C PRO A 89 -19.14 4.48 1.75
N SER A 90 -19.46 4.06 0.53
CA SER A 90 -20.66 3.25 0.26
C SER A 90 -20.62 1.85 0.91
N MET A 91 -19.43 1.35 1.21
CA MET A 91 -19.25 0.03 1.83
C MET A 91 -19.04 0.13 3.34
N ASN A 92 -18.29 1.13 3.82
CA ASN A 92 -18.03 1.30 5.24
C ASN A 92 -19.07 2.17 5.98
N GLY A 93 -19.96 2.85 5.24
CA GLY A 93 -21.03 3.67 5.79
C GLY A 93 -20.61 5.06 6.29
N ILE A 94 -19.32 5.41 6.24
CA ILE A 94 -18.81 6.71 6.69
C ILE A 94 -18.69 7.64 5.48
N ILE A 95 -19.77 8.35 5.17
CA ILE A 95 -19.82 9.21 3.98
C ILE A 95 -19.29 10.63 4.22
N ALA A 96 -19.40 11.13 5.45
CA ALA A 96 -18.92 12.45 5.86
C ALA A 96 -18.84 12.56 7.40
N GLU A 97 -18.34 13.67 7.93
CA GLU A 97 -18.41 13.98 9.38
C GLU A 97 -19.85 14.19 9.85
N ARG A 98 -20.67 14.70 8.96
CA ARG A 98 -22.11 14.94 9.21
C ARG A 98 -22.89 14.67 7.94
N TRP A 99 -23.97 13.93 8.06
CA TRP A 99 -24.91 13.70 6.97
C TRP A 99 -26.34 13.65 7.52
N PHE A 100 -27.28 13.91 6.63
CA PHE A 100 -28.69 13.76 6.94
C PHE A 100 -29.09 12.29 6.73
N ASP A 101 -29.71 11.71 7.74
CA ASP A 101 -30.32 10.39 7.66
C ASP A 101 -31.85 10.60 7.56
N PRO A 102 -32.47 10.32 6.38
CA PRO A 102 -33.87 10.64 6.09
C PRO A 102 -34.87 9.76 6.86
#